data_4ecc6346d1396ccd5859c158235796b7
#
_entry.id   4ecc6346d1396ccd5859c158235796b7
#
_cell.length_a   1.000
_cell.length_b   1.000
_cell.length_c   1.000
_cell.angle_alpha   90.00
_cell.angle_beta   90.00
_cell.angle_gamma   90.00
#
_symmetry.space_group_name_H-M   'P 1'
#
loop_
_entity.id
_entity.type
_entity.pdbx_description
1 polymer ?
#
loop_
_entity_poly.entity_id
_entity_poly.type
_entity_poly.pdbx_seq_one_letter_code
_entity_poly.pdbx_strand_id
1 'polypeptide(L)'
;MIKKTTYSHPLVHRLMDTEAQKEDREDDDDKTVVEEIMARCFFPALLTTTSWEGFHFVGHEIRITEAMDCYGAVVWPSALVLCYFLETNVKQYNMVDKNVIEIGAGTGLVSIVASLLGAHVTATDLPELLGNLQYNISRNTKMKCKHLPQVKELSWGIALDKNFPRSSNNFDYILAADVVYAHPFLEELLITFDHLCKDTTIILWVMKFRLEKENKFIDRFKELFDLEEISSFPSLHIKLYKALRKNRRSA
;
A
#
# COMPACT_ATOMS: atom_id res chain seq x y z
N MET A 1 30.66 -20.53 -21.24
CA MET A 1 30.51 -19.09 -20.95
C MET A 1 29.06 -18.70 -21.26
N ILE A 2 28.15 -18.79 -20.29
CA ILE A 2 26.74 -18.41 -20.47
C ILE A 2 26.66 -16.93 -20.09
N LYS A 3 26.41 -16.07 -21.08
CA LYS A 3 26.13 -14.65 -20.81
C LYS A 3 24.83 -14.56 -20.02
N LYS A 4 24.92 -14.15 -18.75
CA LYS A 4 23.75 -13.70 -17.97
C LYS A 4 23.22 -12.43 -18.63
N THR A 5 22.17 -12.57 -19.42
CA THR A 5 21.38 -11.43 -19.89
C THR A 5 20.52 -11.02 -18.70
N THR A 6 20.94 -9.98 -17.99
CA THR A 6 20.10 -9.33 -16.95
C THR A 6 19.01 -8.57 -17.68
N TYR A 7 17.85 -9.20 -17.87
CA TYR A 7 16.63 -8.47 -18.18
C TYR A 7 16.20 -7.74 -16.91
N SER A 8 16.37 -6.43 -16.90
CA SER A 8 15.89 -5.60 -15.79
C SER A 8 14.37 -5.50 -15.87
N HIS A 9 13.70 -6.08 -14.88
CA HIS A 9 12.25 -6.06 -14.78
C HIS A 9 11.73 -4.64 -14.41
N PRO A 10 10.57 -4.18 -14.92
CA PRO A 10 10.01 -2.85 -14.64
C PRO A 10 9.88 -2.53 -13.14
N LEU A 11 9.56 -3.54 -12.29
CA LEU A 11 9.50 -3.35 -10.85
C LEU A 11 10.87 -3.07 -10.24
N VAL A 12 11.94 -3.75 -10.72
CA VAL A 12 13.33 -3.51 -10.28
C VAL A 12 13.75 -2.10 -10.66
N HIS A 13 13.38 -1.62 -11.85
CA HIS A 13 13.58 -0.21 -12.24
C HIS A 13 12.80 0.73 -11.32
N ARG A 14 11.53 0.45 -11.01
CA ARG A 14 10.73 1.26 -10.09
C ARG A 14 11.32 1.33 -8.67
N LEU A 15 11.97 0.26 -8.21
CA LEU A 15 12.68 0.24 -6.93
C LEU A 15 14.00 1.03 -7.00
N MET A 16 14.72 0.96 -8.14
CA MET A 16 16.07 1.50 -8.30
C MET A 16 16.14 2.87 -8.99
N ASP A 17 15.03 3.45 -9.49
CA ASP A 17 15.00 4.79 -10.11
C ASP A 17 15.26 5.89 -9.07
N THR A 18 16.48 5.91 -8.58
CA THR A 18 17.03 7.02 -7.83
C THR A 18 18.37 7.37 -8.45
N GLU A 19 18.45 8.53 -9.14
CA GLU A 19 19.74 9.13 -9.40
C GLU A 19 20.46 9.31 -8.06
N ALA A 20 21.49 8.51 -7.86
CA ALA A 20 22.32 8.55 -6.67
C ALA A 20 23.07 9.89 -6.63
N GLN A 21 22.53 10.88 -5.95
CA GLN A 21 23.38 11.89 -5.33
C GLN A 21 23.98 11.24 -4.09
N LYS A 22 25.32 11.06 -4.15
CA LYS A 22 26.14 10.59 -3.06
C LYS A 22 25.95 11.51 -1.86
N GLU A 23 25.36 10.97 -0.79
CA GLU A 23 25.69 11.41 0.57
C GLU A 23 25.80 10.18 1.49
N ASP A 24 26.84 10.22 2.32
CA ASP A 24 27.46 9.13 3.03
C ASP A 24 26.60 8.52 4.14
N ARG A 25 26.75 7.20 4.30
CA ARG A 25 26.24 6.26 5.29
C ARG A 25 24.82 5.79 5.05
N GLU A 26 24.68 4.93 4.05
CA GLU A 26 23.60 3.96 4.05
C GLU A 26 23.76 3.05 5.26
N ASP A 27 22.74 3.00 6.12
CA ASP A 27 22.68 2.06 7.21
C ASP A 27 22.67 0.65 6.63
N ASP A 28 23.56 -0.23 7.08
CA ASP A 28 23.62 -1.63 6.64
C ASP A 28 22.28 -2.34 6.92
N ASP A 29 21.53 -1.89 7.93
CA ASP A 29 20.21 -2.43 8.27
C ASP A 29 19.17 -2.14 7.18
N ASP A 30 19.18 -0.97 6.53
CA ASP A 30 18.26 -0.63 5.43
C ASP A 30 18.52 -1.50 4.21
N LYS A 31 19.78 -1.75 3.84
CA LYS A 31 20.13 -2.64 2.73
C LYS A 31 19.61 -4.05 2.96
N THR A 32 19.77 -4.57 4.16
CA THR A 32 19.29 -5.90 4.54
C THR A 32 17.79 -6.01 4.40
N VAL A 33 17.03 -5.01 4.87
CA VAL A 33 15.56 -4.99 4.75
C VAL A 33 15.12 -4.89 3.29
N VAL A 34 15.79 -4.07 2.48
CA VAL A 34 15.51 -3.98 1.04
C VAL A 34 15.76 -5.31 0.33
N GLU A 35 16.86 -6.01 0.66
CA GLU A 35 17.13 -7.34 0.12
C GLU A 35 16.06 -8.36 0.53
N GLU A 36 15.57 -8.32 1.77
CA GLU A 36 14.47 -9.16 2.23
C GLU A 36 13.15 -8.87 1.50
N ILE A 37 12.84 -7.60 1.21
CA ILE A 37 11.69 -7.21 0.40
C ILE A 37 11.84 -7.75 -1.02
N MET A 38 13.01 -7.58 -1.63
CA MET A 38 13.30 -8.06 -2.99
C MET A 38 13.25 -9.60 -3.08
N ALA A 39 13.68 -10.32 -2.04
CA ALA A 39 13.61 -11.76 -1.98
C ALA A 39 12.17 -12.32 -1.99
N ARG A 40 11.18 -11.48 -1.72
CA ARG A 40 9.75 -11.86 -1.82
C ARG A 40 9.20 -11.78 -3.23
N CYS A 41 9.93 -11.16 -4.17
CA CYS A 41 9.53 -11.04 -5.57
C CYS A 41 10.06 -12.23 -6.37
N PHE A 42 9.24 -12.80 -7.25
CA PHE A 42 9.68 -13.83 -8.20
C PHE A 42 8.99 -13.66 -9.56
N PHE A 43 9.60 -14.22 -10.58
CA PHE A 43 9.12 -14.12 -11.95
C PHE A 43 8.87 -15.52 -12.53
N PRO A 44 7.87 -15.67 -13.40
CA PRO A 44 7.63 -16.96 -14.05
C PRO A 44 8.84 -17.38 -14.88
N ALA A 45 9.27 -18.62 -14.74
CA ALA A 45 10.40 -19.19 -15.47
C ALA A 45 10.12 -19.38 -16.96
N LEU A 46 8.86 -19.31 -17.38
CA LEU A 46 8.40 -19.51 -18.76
C LEU A 46 7.64 -18.27 -19.23
N LEU A 47 7.88 -17.86 -20.48
CA LEU A 47 7.10 -16.85 -21.18
C LEU A 47 5.67 -17.37 -21.39
N THR A 48 4.76 -16.96 -20.53
CA THR A 48 3.33 -17.18 -20.67
C THR A 48 2.69 -16.00 -21.39
N THR A 49 1.58 -16.22 -22.08
CA THR A 49 0.84 -15.18 -22.82
C THR A 49 0.20 -14.14 -21.91
N THR A 50 0.15 -14.38 -20.59
CA THR A 50 -0.33 -13.44 -19.57
C THR A 50 0.83 -13.04 -18.68
N SER A 51 1.21 -11.76 -18.71
CA SER A 51 2.21 -11.20 -17.81
C SER A 51 1.63 -11.10 -16.39
N TRP A 52 2.29 -11.71 -15.43
CA TRP A 52 2.00 -11.54 -14.00
C TRP A 52 3.31 -11.44 -13.23
N GLU A 53 3.27 -10.74 -12.13
CA GLU A 53 4.38 -10.67 -11.17
C GLU A 53 4.07 -11.54 -9.96
N GLY A 54 5.09 -12.20 -9.43
CA GLY A 54 4.97 -13.12 -8.32
C GLY A 54 5.57 -12.55 -7.04
N PHE A 55 4.87 -12.79 -5.93
CA PHE A 55 5.30 -12.36 -4.60
C PHE A 55 5.07 -13.50 -3.60
N HIS A 56 5.91 -13.54 -2.56
CA HIS A 56 5.74 -14.44 -1.42
C HIS A 56 5.51 -13.63 -0.15
N PHE A 57 4.30 -13.73 0.41
CA PHE A 57 3.94 -13.13 1.69
C PHE A 57 3.05 -14.08 2.49
N VAL A 58 3.21 -14.06 3.81
CA VAL A 58 2.39 -14.84 4.76
C VAL A 58 2.42 -16.34 4.41
N GLY A 59 3.55 -16.84 3.92
CA GLY A 59 3.69 -18.24 3.49
C GLY A 59 2.95 -18.61 2.21
N HIS A 60 2.42 -17.64 1.46
CA HIS A 60 1.65 -17.86 0.23
C HIS A 60 2.34 -17.25 -0.98
N GLU A 61 2.24 -17.96 -2.12
CA GLU A 61 2.50 -17.40 -3.43
C GLU A 61 1.32 -16.52 -3.85
N ILE A 62 1.60 -15.28 -4.21
CA ILE A 62 0.67 -14.26 -4.70
C ILE A 62 1.05 -13.92 -6.14
N ARG A 63 0.08 -13.95 -7.06
CA ARG A 63 0.28 -13.62 -8.47
C ARG A 63 -0.54 -12.39 -8.82
N ILE A 64 0.13 -11.33 -9.22
CA ILE A 64 -0.48 -10.04 -9.58
C ILE A 64 -0.41 -9.85 -11.10
N THR A 65 -1.56 -9.62 -11.71
CA THR A 65 -1.66 -9.16 -13.08
C THR A 65 -1.69 -7.65 -13.08
N GLU A 66 -0.74 -7.02 -13.78
CA GLU A 66 -0.71 -5.58 -14.00
C GLU A 66 -1.42 -5.20 -15.30
N ALA A 67 -2.05 -4.03 -15.32
CA ALA A 67 -2.56 -3.41 -16.54
C ALA A 67 -1.69 -2.18 -16.86
N MET A 68 -0.78 -2.35 -17.81
CA MET A 68 0.26 -1.35 -18.13
C MET A 68 -0.27 -0.07 -18.76
N ASP A 69 -1.50 -0.07 -19.24
CA ASP A 69 -2.23 1.09 -19.77
C ASP A 69 -2.89 1.94 -18.67
N CYS A 70 -2.92 1.44 -17.42
CA CYS A 70 -3.49 2.11 -16.26
C CYS A 70 -2.42 2.36 -15.19
N TYR A 71 -2.10 3.63 -14.92
CA TYR A 71 -1.04 4.03 -13.96
C TYR A 71 -1.25 3.44 -12.55
N GLY A 72 -2.50 3.30 -12.10
CA GLY A 72 -2.83 2.69 -10.80
C GLY A 72 -2.78 1.15 -10.80
N ALA A 73 -2.75 0.50 -11.96
CA ALA A 73 -2.80 -0.96 -12.06
C ALA A 73 -1.41 -1.62 -12.15
N VAL A 74 -0.42 -1.06 -11.47
CA VAL A 74 0.95 -1.60 -11.34
C VAL A 74 1.33 -1.66 -9.87
N VAL A 75 2.25 -2.57 -9.51
CA VAL A 75 2.75 -2.67 -8.14
C VAL A 75 3.79 -1.59 -7.89
N TRP A 76 3.54 -0.75 -6.89
CA TRP A 76 4.48 0.29 -6.47
C TRP A 76 5.35 -0.18 -5.30
N PRO A 77 6.61 0.30 -5.18
CA PRO A 77 7.51 -0.10 -4.10
C PRO A 77 6.94 0.09 -2.69
N SER A 78 6.17 1.14 -2.46
CA SER A 78 5.53 1.39 -1.16
C SER A 78 4.54 0.29 -0.76
N ALA A 79 3.89 -0.37 -1.72
CA ALA A 79 3.02 -1.50 -1.45
C ALA A 79 3.81 -2.71 -0.92
N LEU A 80 5.00 -2.98 -1.49
CA LEU A 80 5.89 -4.04 -1.00
C LEU A 80 6.38 -3.77 0.42
N VAL A 81 6.78 -2.52 0.69
CA VAL A 81 7.19 -2.09 2.04
C VAL A 81 6.06 -2.28 3.04
N LEU A 82 4.83 -1.88 2.70
CA LEU A 82 3.69 -2.05 3.60
C LEU A 82 3.36 -3.54 3.82
N CYS A 83 3.39 -4.37 2.77
CA CYS A 83 3.21 -5.81 2.89
C CYS A 83 4.24 -6.45 3.81
N TYR A 84 5.53 -6.12 3.63
CA TYR A 84 6.61 -6.59 4.48
C TYR A 84 6.41 -6.16 5.93
N PHE A 85 6.06 -4.90 6.15
CA PHE A 85 5.79 -4.39 7.49
C PHE A 85 4.65 -5.12 8.18
N LEU A 86 3.52 -5.33 7.49
CA LEU A 86 2.37 -6.03 8.05
C LEU A 86 2.73 -7.49 8.41
N GLU A 87 3.50 -8.17 7.57
CA GLU A 87 3.93 -9.55 7.79
C GLU A 87 4.87 -9.68 8.99
N THR A 88 5.84 -8.76 9.12
CA THR A 88 6.89 -8.85 10.15
C THR A 88 6.47 -8.28 11.50
N ASN A 89 5.43 -7.44 11.54
CA ASN A 89 4.96 -6.77 12.76
C ASN A 89 3.58 -7.25 13.26
N VAL A 90 3.21 -8.51 12.98
CA VAL A 90 1.89 -9.07 13.32
C VAL A 90 1.56 -9.04 14.81
N LYS A 91 2.56 -9.01 15.70
CA LYS A 91 2.34 -8.91 17.16
C LYS A 91 1.90 -7.51 17.57
N GLN A 92 2.43 -6.47 16.93
CA GLN A 92 2.14 -5.07 17.23
C GLN A 92 0.91 -4.57 16.46
N TYR A 93 0.77 -5.00 15.19
CA TYR A 93 -0.30 -4.62 14.28
C TYR A 93 -1.10 -5.87 13.89
N ASN A 94 -1.85 -6.40 14.86
CA ASN A 94 -2.66 -7.59 14.65
C ASN A 94 -3.83 -7.29 13.71
N MET A 95 -3.88 -8.02 12.58
CA MET A 95 -4.95 -7.89 11.57
C MET A 95 -6.09 -8.91 11.76
N VAL A 96 -5.92 -9.92 12.61
CA VAL A 96 -6.92 -10.99 12.79
C VAL A 96 -8.26 -10.39 13.25
N ASP A 97 -9.31 -10.66 12.47
CA ASP A 97 -10.68 -10.19 12.71
C ASP A 97 -10.84 -8.65 12.77
N LYS A 98 -9.87 -7.89 12.23
CA LYS A 98 -9.92 -6.45 12.17
C LYS A 98 -10.59 -5.97 10.89
N ASN A 99 -11.38 -4.90 11.01
CA ASN A 99 -11.95 -4.21 9.87
C ASN A 99 -10.91 -3.28 9.26
N VAL A 100 -10.50 -3.58 8.04
CA VAL A 100 -9.44 -2.87 7.33
C VAL A 100 -9.98 -2.29 6.04
N ILE A 101 -9.69 -1.03 5.78
CA ILE A 101 -9.92 -0.43 4.46
C ILE A 101 -8.56 -0.04 3.86
N GLU A 102 -8.34 -0.38 2.60
CA GLU A 102 -7.25 0.16 1.79
C GLU A 102 -7.80 1.21 0.84
N ILE A 103 -7.22 2.41 0.84
CA ILE A 103 -7.52 3.48 -0.10
C ILE A 103 -6.45 3.54 -1.18
N GLY A 104 -6.87 3.56 -2.46
CA GLY A 104 -5.94 3.48 -3.59
C GLY A 104 -5.25 2.12 -3.66
N ALA A 105 -6.03 1.03 -3.65
CA ALA A 105 -5.50 -0.33 -3.57
C ALA A 105 -4.76 -0.80 -4.84
N GLY A 106 -4.96 -0.14 -5.97
CA GLY A 106 -4.28 -0.43 -7.24
C GLY A 106 -4.46 -1.87 -7.67
N THR A 107 -3.36 -2.62 -7.65
CA THR A 107 -3.37 -4.06 -7.98
C THR A 107 -3.93 -4.95 -6.87
N GLY A 108 -4.07 -4.43 -5.65
CA GLY A 108 -4.62 -5.13 -4.49
C GLY A 108 -3.61 -5.94 -3.67
N LEU A 109 -2.30 -5.79 -3.90
CA LEU A 109 -1.28 -6.58 -3.19
C LEU A 109 -1.38 -6.43 -1.66
N VAL A 110 -1.50 -5.20 -1.15
CA VAL A 110 -1.62 -4.94 0.30
C VAL A 110 -2.93 -5.51 0.86
N SER A 111 -4.04 -5.33 0.15
CA SER A 111 -5.35 -5.92 0.52
C SER A 111 -5.29 -7.44 0.59
N ILE A 112 -4.59 -8.10 -0.35
CA ILE A 112 -4.39 -9.55 -0.34
C ILE A 112 -3.60 -9.97 0.90
N VAL A 113 -2.48 -9.31 1.20
CA VAL A 113 -1.65 -9.63 2.36
C VAL A 113 -2.41 -9.41 3.66
N ALA A 114 -3.12 -8.28 3.82
CA ALA A 114 -3.95 -8.02 5.00
C ALA A 114 -5.03 -9.10 5.18
N SER A 115 -5.64 -9.58 4.09
CA SER A 115 -6.63 -10.65 4.11
C SER A 115 -6.03 -12.00 4.51
N LEU A 116 -4.84 -12.33 4.02
CA LEU A 116 -4.09 -13.53 4.41
C LEU A 116 -3.69 -13.49 5.89
N LEU A 117 -3.48 -12.30 6.45
CA LEU A 117 -3.26 -12.07 7.89
C LEU A 117 -4.55 -12.12 8.72
N GLY A 118 -5.70 -12.38 8.11
CA GLY A 118 -6.97 -12.62 8.78
C GLY A 118 -7.90 -11.42 8.92
N ALA A 119 -7.65 -10.31 8.22
CA ALA A 119 -8.50 -9.11 8.27
C ALA A 119 -9.80 -9.25 7.47
N HIS A 120 -10.83 -8.49 7.89
CA HIS A 120 -11.99 -8.14 7.06
C HIS A 120 -11.62 -6.95 6.18
N VAL A 121 -11.20 -7.19 4.96
CA VAL A 121 -10.66 -6.15 4.08
C VAL A 121 -11.73 -5.58 3.15
N THR A 122 -11.78 -4.24 3.08
CA THR A 122 -12.43 -3.49 2.01
C THR A 122 -11.34 -2.82 1.17
N ALA A 123 -11.06 -3.38 -0.01
CA ALA A 123 -10.13 -2.80 -0.98
C ALA A 123 -10.85 -1.77 -1.83
N THR A 124 -10.29 -0.56 -1.94
CA THR A 124 -10.97 0.52 -2.66
C THR A 124 -10.07 1.20 -3.66
N ASP A 125 -10.67 1.58 -4.82
CA ASP A 125 -10.01 2.38 -5.84
C ASP A 125 -11.05 3.06 -6.74
N LEU A 126 -10.58 3.72 -7.81
CA LEU A 126 -11.39 4.32 -8.85
C LEU A 126 -12.14 3.25 -9.68
N PRO A 127 -13.31 3.55 -10.25
CA PRO A 127 -14.12 2.60 -11.00
C PRO A 127 -13.37 1.81 -12.08
N GLU A 128 -12.49 2.47 -12.82
CA GLU A 128 -11.71 1.88 -13.91
C GLU A 128 -10.69 0.83 -13.45
N LEU A 129 -10.28 0.87 -12.18
CA LEU A 129 -9.31 -0.07 -11.59
C LEU A 129 -9.98 -1.28 -10.94
N LEU A 130 -11.27 -1.22 -10.61
CA LEU A 130 -11.97 -2.26 -9.83
C LEU A 130 -11.96 -3.62 -10.50
N GLY A 131 -11.99 -3.68 -11.83
CA GLY A 131 -11.97 -4.94 -12.58
C GLY A 131 -10.67 -5.72 -12.35
N ASN A 132 -9.52 -5.06 -12.51
CA ASN A 132 -8.21 -5.65 -12.26
C ASN A 132 -8.00 -5.97 -10.77
N LEU A 133 -8.38 -5.05 -9.89
CA LEU A 133 -8.33 -5.23 -8.43
C LEU A 133 -9.12 -6.46 -7.99
N GLN A 134 -10.38 -6.59 -8.44
CA GLN A 134 -11.23 -7.74 -8.11
C GLN A 134 -10.65 -9.05 -8.63
N TYR A 135 -10.10 -9.05 -9.85
CA TYR A 135 -9.46 -10.24 -10.44
C TYR A 135 -8.27 -10.71 -9.57
N ASN A 136 -7.35 -9.79 -9.25
CA ASN A 136 -6.16 -10.11 -8.45
C ASN A 136 -6.55 -10.60 -7.05
N ILE A 137 -7.45 -9.90 -6.37
CA ILE A 137 -7.93 -10.29 -5.04
C ILE A 137 -8.56 -11.67 -5.08
N SER A 138 -9.52 -11.90 -5.98
CA SER A 138 -10.23 -13.18 -6.05
C SER A 138 -9.30 -14.36 -6.32
N ARG A 139 -8.33 -14.18 -7.23
CA ARG A 139 -7.34 -15.21 -7.57
C ARG A 139 -6.48 -15.62 -6.39
N ASN A 140 -6.11 -14.67 -5.52
CA ASN A 140 -5.12 -14.90 -4.47
C ASN A 140 -5.73 -15.20 -3.09
N THR A 141 -7.00 -14.85 -2.86
CA THR A 141 -7.65 -15.00 -1.54
C THR A 141 -8.66 -16.14 -1.46
N LYS A 142 -9.24 -16.57 -2.60
CA LYS A 142 -10.22 -17.66 -2.64
C LYS A 142 -9.64 -18.91 -2.01
N MET A 143 -10.35 -19.49 -1.03
CA MET A 143 -9.96 -20.69 -0.26
C MET A 143 -8.69 -20.54 0.60
N LYS A 144 -8.13 -19.33 0.72
CA LYS A 144 -6.92 -19.08 1.51
C LYS A 144 -7.18 -18.18 2.73
N CYS A 145 -8.19 -17.31 2.65
CA CYS A 145 -8.48 -16.32 3.68
C CYS A 145 -9.67 -16.74 4.55
N LYS A 146 -9.62 -16.38 5.82
CA LYS A 146 -10.74 -16.53 6.76
C LYS A 146 -11.96 -15.70 6.33
N HIS A 147 -11.70 -14.47 5.88
CA HIS A 147 -12.68 -13.51 5.43
C HIS A 147 -12.41 -13.13 3.98
N LEU A 148 -13.42 -13.22 3.11
CA LEU A 148 -13.28 -12.80 1.73
C LEU A 148 -13.27 -11.27 1.64
N PRO A 149 -12.27 -10.67 1.00
CA PRO A 149 -12.22 -9.22 0.81
C PRO A 149 -13.37 -8.71 -0.06
N GLN A 150 -13.81 -7.50 0.24
CA GLN A 150 -14.74 -6.75 -0.60
C GLN A 150 -13.97 -5.74 -1.45
N VAL A 151 -14.36 -5.58 -2.71
CA VAL A 151 -13.86 -4.52 -3.59
C VAL A 151 -14.96 -3.49 -3.78
N LYS A 152 -14.64 -2.22 -3.53
CA LYS A 152 -15.60 -1.11 -3.61
C LYS A 152 -14.98 0.11 -4.28
N GLU A 153 -15.84 0.86 -4.98
CA GLU A 153 -15.47 2.17 -5.49
C GLU A 153 -15.24 3.16 -4.35
N LEU A 154 -14.17 3.92 -4.44
CA LEU A 154 -13.89 5.08 -3.60
C LEU A 154 -13.12 6.13 -4.39
N SER A 155 -13.85 7.10 -4.94
CA SER A 155 -13.26 8.34 -5.47
C SER A 155 -13.06 9.32 -4.33
N TRP A 156 -11.84 9.78 -4.13
CA TRP A 156 -11.51 10.62 -2.97
C TRP A 156 -12.36 11.89 -2.93
N GLY A 157 -12.89 12.20 -1.75
CA GLY A 157 -13.76 13.35 -1.51
C GLY A 157 -15.19 13.25 -2.08
N ILE A 158 -15.48 12.20 -2.87
CA ILE A 158 -16.75 12.11 -3.60
C ILE A 158 -17.70 11.08 -2.93
N ALA A 159 -18.93 11.50 -2.69
CA ALA A 159 -20.03 10.65 -2.19
C ALA A 159 -19.68 9.81 -0.94
N LEU A 160 -18.78 10.30 -0.08
CA LEU A 160 -18.28 9.58 1.08
C LEU A 160 -19.39 9.16 2.04
N ASP A 161 -20.32 10.08 2.38
CA ASP A 161 -21.43 9.75 3.30
C ASP A 161 -22.41 8.75 2.69
N LYS A 162 -22.55 8.70 1.37
CA LYS A 162 -23.41 7.73 0.69
C LYS A 162 -22.79 6.34 0.68
N ASN A 163 -21.51 6.23 0.30
CA ASN A 163 -20.83 4.96 0.06
C ASN A 163 -20.21 4.39 1.34
N PHE A 164 -19.78 5.26 2.24
CA PHE A 164 -19.13 4.95 3.52
C PHE A 164 -19.70 5.83 4.65
N PRO A 165 -20.97 5.66 5.03
CA PRO A 165 -21.60 6.50 6.07
C PRO A 165 -20.80 6.46 7.36
N ARG A 166 -20.51 7.62 7.97
CA ARG A 166 -19.75 7.70 9.25
C ARG A 166 -20.38 6.89 10.37
N SER A 167 -21.70 6.75 10.38
CA SER A 167 -22.45 6.01 11.39
C SER A 167 -22.19 4.50 11.34
N SER A 168 -21.94 3.95 10.17
CA SER A 168 -21.72 2.51 9.94
C SER A 168 -20.26 2.13 9.69
N ASN A 169 -19.40 3.09 9.38
CA ASN A 169 -17.98 2.87 9.23
C ASN A 169 -17.35 2.53 10.57
N ASN A 170 -16.65 1.43 10.64
CA ASN A 170 -15.94 1.00 11.84
C ASN A 170 -14.64 0.29 11.44
N PHE A 171 -13.71 1.06 10.85
CA PHE A 171 -12.41 0.53 10.46
C PHE A 171 -11.43 0.62 11.63
N ASP A 172 -10.80 -0.51 11.95
CA ASP A 172 -9.68 -0.57 12.90
C ASP A 172 -8.42 0.01 12.25
N TYR A 173 -8.24 -0.25 10.95
CA TYR A 173 -7.08 0.22 10.17
C TYR A 173 -7.51 0.84 8.84
N ILE A 174 -6.82 1.92 8.48
CA ILE A 174 -6.77 2.46 7.11
C ILE A 174 -5.37 2.20 6.59
N LEU A 175 -5.26 1.49 5.46
CA LEU A 175 -4.01 1.22 4.77
C LEU A 175 -3.92 2.11 3.54
N ALA A 176 -2.74 2.65 3.28
CA ALA A 176 -2.48 3.46 2.09
C ALA A 176 -1.01 3.31 1.65
N ALA A 177 -0.81 2.99 0.39
CA ALA A 177 0.52 2.85 -0.20
C ALA A 177 0.64 3.70 -1.47
N ASP A 178 1.56 4.66 -1.47
CA ASP A 178 1.87 5.55 -2.60
C ASP A 178 0.66 6.38 -3.12
N VAL A 179 -0.26 6.76 -2.23
CA VAL A 179 -1.43 7.58 -2.58
C VAL A 179 -1.13 9.08 -2.67
N VAL A 180 0.01 9.53 -2.16
CA VAL A 180 0.47 10.93 -2.22
C VAL A 180 1.54 11.05 -3.30
N TYR A 181 1.16 11.60 -4.44
CA TYR A 181 2.03 11.81 -5.60
C TYR A 181 1.56 13.03 -6.41
N ALA A 182 2.12 13.29 -7.58
CA ALA A 182 1.78 14.45 -8.41
C ALA A 182 0.39 14.32 -9.06
N HIS A 183 -0.68 14.52 -8.27
CA HIS A 183 -2.06 14.62 -8.75
C HIS A 183 -2.78 15.80 -8.08
N PRO A 184 -3.91 16.29 -8.65
CA PRO A 184 -4.60 17.47 -8.12
C PRO A 184 -5.53 17.20 -6.92
N PHE A 185 -5.71 15.94 -6.48
CA PHE A 185 -6.74 15.52 -5.51
C PHE A 185 -6.21 15.33 -4.09
N LEU A 186 -5.18 16.07 -3.67
CA LEU A 186 -4.58 15.90 -2.33
C LEU A 186 -5.50 16.35 -1.20
N GLU A 187 -6.28 17.42 -1.40
CA GLU A 187 -7.27 17.86 -0.40
C GLU A 187 -8.44 16.87 -0.29
N GLU A 188 -8.91 16.31 -1.40
CA GLU A 188 -9.93 15.27 -1.44
C GLU A 188 -9.45 13.98 -0.75
N LEU A 189 -8.16 13.64 -0.91
CA LEU A 189 -7.53 12.54 -0.19
C LEU A 189 -7.52 12.81 1.31
N LEU A 190 -7.16 14.01 1.76
CA LEU A 190 -7.19 14.39 3.17
C LEU A 190 -8.60 14.32 3.75
N ILE A 191 -9.60 14.83 3.02
CA ILE A 191 -11.02 14.71 3.39
C ILE A 191 -11.43 13.25 3.53
N THR A 192 -10.94 12.38 2.65
CA THR A 192 -11.23 10.94 2.68
C THR A 192 -10.65 10.28 3.92
N PHE A 193 -9.40 10.57 4.27
CA PHE A 193 -8.80 10.09 5.52
C PHE A 193 -9.61 10.57 6.75
N ASP A 194 -9.96 11.85 6.79
CA ASP A 194 -10.76 12.42 7.88
C ASP A 194 -12.14 11.76 7.97
N HIS A 195 -12.77 11.48 6.85
CA HIS A 195 -14.09 10.85 6.80
C HIS A 195 -14.07 9.40 7.31
N LEU A 196 -13.09 8.61 6.90
CA LEU A 196 -13.02 7.18 7.21
C LEU A 196 -12.45 6.90 8.61
N CYS A 197 -11.63 7.83 9.14
CA CYS A 197 -10.93 7.65 10.41
C CYS A 197 -11.84 8.00 11.61
N LYS A 198 -11.92 7.12 12.60
CA LYS A 198 -12.45 7.36 13.93
C LYS A 198 -11.32 7.55 14.94
N ASP A 199 -11.63 7.89 16.18
CA ASP A 199 -10.64 8.16 17.23
C ASP A 199 -9.74 6.95 17.54
N THR A 200 -10.23 5.73 17.30
CA THR A 200 -9.49 4.48 17.53
C THR A 200 -8.87 3.89 16.26
N THR A 201 -9.16 4.47 15.09
CA THR A 201 -8.66 3.98 13.81
C THR A 201 -7.18 4.28 13.67
N ILE A 202 -6.38 3.28 13.35
CA ILE A 202 -4.95 3.43 13.04
C ILE A 202 -4.79 3.58 11.53
N ILE A 203 -4.14 4.63 11.10
CA ILE A 203 -3.72 4.81 9.70
C ILE A 203 -2.28 4.31 9.58
N LEU A 204 -2.03 3.36 8.67
CA LEU A 204 -0.69 2.95 8.24
C LEU A 204 -0.50 3.43 6.80
N TRP A 205 0.39 4.38 6.64
CA TRP A 205 0.60 5.05 5.37
C TRP A 205 2.06 4.99 4.95
N VAL A 206 2.31 4.43 3.77
CA VAL A 206 3.64 4.33 3.16
C VAL A 206 3.69 5.20 1.92
N MET A 207 4.74 5.98 1.78
CA MET A 207 4.94 6.80 0.59
C MET A 207 6.40 6.90 0.19
N LYS A 208 6.63 7.00 -1.12
CA LYS A 208 7.93 7.36 -1.69
C LYS A 208 7.99 8.87 -1.87
N PHE A 209 9.05 9.49 -1.32
CA PHE A 209 9.29 10.92 -1.49
C PHE A 209 9.88 11.19 -2.86
N ARG A 210 9.19 12.04 -3.65
CA ARG A 210 9.58 12.41 -5.01
C ARG A 210 9.65 13.93 -5.22
N LEU A 211 8.80 14.70 -4.52
CA LEU A 211 8.60 16.13 -4.74
C LEU A 211 8.35 16.89 -3.44
N GLU A 212 8.68 18.22 -3.43
CA GLU A 212 8.36 19.10 -2.28
C GLU A 212 6.85 19.21 -1.96
N LYS A 213 5.98 18.99 -2.93
CA LYS A 213 4.52 19.04 -2.71
C LYS A 213 4.04 18.01 -1.68
N GLU A 214 4.75 16.91 -1.55
CA GLU A 214 4.46 15.86 -0.57
C GLU A 214 4.66 16.36 0.86
N ASN A 215 5.65 17.22 1.10
CA ASN A 215 5.86 17.86 2.40
C ASN A 215 4.68 18.75 2.81
N LYS A 216 4.09 19.50 1.86
CA LYS A 216 2.91 20.33 2.14
C LYS A 216 1.69 19.48 2.51
N PHE A 217 1.52 18.32 1.88
CA PHE A 217 0.47 17.39 2.27
C PHE A 217 0.68 16.87 3.69
N ILE A 218 1.91 16.49 4.05
CA ILE A 218 2.26 16.06 5.41
C ILE A 218 1.92 17.15 6.44
N ASP A 219 2.23 18.39 6.16
CA ASP A 219 1.91 19.51 7.06
C ASP A 219 0.39 19.65 7.25
N ARG A 220 -0.39 19.59 6.16
CA ARG A 220 -1.85 19.60 6.21
C ARG A 220 -2.40 18.37 6.94
N PHE A 221 -1.84 17.20 6.72
CA PHE A 221 -2.23 15.96 7.39
C PHE A 221 -2.01 16.05 8.90
N LYS A 222 -0.88 16.63 9.32
CA LYS A 222 -0.55 16.88 10.74
C LYS A 222 -1.50 17.86 11.44
N GLU A 223 -2.29 18.64 10.72
CA GLU A 223 -3.33 19.48 11.36
C GLU A 223 -4.46 18.62 11.96
N LEU A 224 -4.78 17.48 11.33
CA LEU A 224 -5.89 16.60 11.70
C LEU A 224 -5.44 15.34 12.48
N PHE A 225 -4.21 14.90 12.25
CA PHE A 225 -3.69 13.63 12.75
C PHE A 225 -2.38 13.79 13.50
N ASP A 226 -2.21 12.99 14.55
CA ASP A 226 -0.92 12.77 15.18
C ASP A 226 -0.16 11.77 14.32
N LEU A 227 0.88 12.24 13.62
CA LEU A 227 1.67 11.48 12.65
C LEU A 227 3.02 11.11 13.24
N GLU A 228 3.31 9.81 13.29
CA GLU A 228 4.55 9.21 13.75
C GLU A 228 5.23 8.50 12.58
N GLU A 229 6.50 8.82 12.30
CA GLU A 229 7.34 8.05 11.38
C GLU A 229 7.83 6.81 12.14
N ILE A 230 7.39 5.62 11.72
CA ILE A 230 7.70 4.36 12.41
C ILE A 230 8.77 3.54 11.70
N SER A 231 9.03 3.81 10.43
CA SER A 231 10.12 3.21 9.66
C SER A 231 10.54 4.13 8.52
N SER A 232 11.83 4.10 8.19
CA SER A 232 12.40 4.80 7.04
C SER A 232 13.28 3.84 6.24
N PHE A 233 13.21 3.96 4.92
CA PHE A 233 13.98 3.18 3.95
C PHE A 233 14.70 4.18 3.02
N PRO A 234 15.84 4.75 3.47
CA PRO A 234 16.54 5.82 2.75
C PRO A 234 16.93 5.42 1.33
N SER A 235 17.42 4.21 1.12
CA SER A 235 17.81 3.68 -0.20
C SER A 235 16.67 3.62 -1.21
N LEU A 236 15.41 3.55 -0.73
CA LEU A 236 14.21 3.57 -1.57
C LEU A 236 13.52 4.93 -1.59
N HIS A 237 13.97 5.90 -0.78
CA HIS A 237 13.27 7.16 -0.49
C HIS A 237 11.82 6.93 0.00
N ILE A 238 11.61 5.87 0.78
CA ILE A 238 10.30 5.48 1.31
C ILE A 238 10.27 5.67 2.82
N LYS A 239 9.14 6.18 3.30
CA LYS A 239 8.84 6.27 4.73
C LYS A 239 7.49 5.63 5.03
N LEU A 240 7.42 5.01 6.20
CA LEU A 240 6.20 4.44 6.74
C LEU A 240 5.77 5.24 7.97
N TYR A 241 4.53 5.66 7.94
CA TYR A 241 3.91 6.45 8.99
C TYR A 241 2.78 5.69 9.64
N LYS A 242 2.64 5.89 10.94
CA LYS A 242 1.43 5.60 11.69
C LYS A 242 0.77 6.92 12.06
N ALA A 243 -0.55 6.98 11.93
CA ALA A 243 -1.30 8.13 12.37
C ALA A 243 -2.56 7.75 13.15
N LEU A 244 -2.93 8.64 14.06
CA LEU A 244 -4.17 8.59 14.83
C LEU A 244 -4.86 9.95 14.71
N ARG A 245 -6.20 9.97 14.77
CA ARG A 245 -6.94 11.23 14.82
C ARG A 245 -6.51 12.04 16.05
N LYS A 246 -6.22 13.33 15.86
CA LYS A 246 -6.03 14.23 17.00
C LYS A 246 -7.29 14.34 17.82
N ASN A 247 -7.19 14.13 19.13
CA ASN A 247 -8.28 14.44 20.03
C ASN A 247 -8.57 15.94 19.95
N ARG A 248 -9.70 16.30 19.34
CA ARG A 248 -10.23 17.65 19.46
C ARG A 248 -10.62 17.82 20.93
N ARG A 249 -9.69 18.29 21.77
CA ARG A 249 -10.07 18.82 23.08
C ARG A 249 -11.07 19.93 22.77
N SER A 250 -12.31 19.74 23.25
CA SER A 250 -13.33 20.77 23.22
C SER A 250 -12.73 22.06 23.78
N ALA A 251 -12.57 23.05 22.90
CA ALA A 251 -12.20 24.41 23.27
C ALA A 251 -13.39 25.08 23.95
#